data_b63b3731369988f70699d5dc6fd407f2
#
_entry.id   b63b3731369988f70699d5dc6fd407f2
#
_cell.length_a   1.000
_cell.length_b   1.000
_cell.length_c   1.000
_cell.angle_alpha   90.00
_cell.angle_beta   90.00
_cell.angle_gamma   90.00
#
_symmetry.space_group_name_H-M   'P 1'
#
loop_
_entity.id
_entity.type
_entity.pdbx_description
1 polymer ?
#
loop_
_entity_poly.entity_id
_entity_poly.type
_entity_poly.pdbx_seq_one_letter_code
_entity_poly.pdbx_strand_id
1 'polypeptide(L)'
;MDSNIEQPEKPVISKGIDRFFKDIYNIFLFLVRIFTEGFKRPFELREVVRQCFQVGYKSLALITMTGFITGLVFTKQSRPSLSEFGATSWLPSLIAIAVIRALAPLVTALICAGKVGSGIGAELASMRVTEQIDAMEVSAINPFKFLVVTRVMATTISIPILVAYTGLVGLLGSYLDIHLNEQTSFVSFFQEAFKNIDFLDFFSTGVKAVVYGFTIGVVSCYQGYHATQGTQGVGKAANISVVVSMFLIFIEEVFIVQIANSIR
;
A
#
# COMPACT_ATOMS: atom_id res chain seq x y z
N MET A 1 -51.51 -35.39 -4.83
CA MET A 1 -50.47 -36.08 -5.60
C MET A 1 -49.48 -34.99 -5.98
N ASP A 2 -48.65 -34.57 -4.98
CA ASP A 2 -47.68 -33.49 -5.11
C ASP A 2 -46.37 -34.08 -5.61
N SER A 3 -46.04 -33.78 -6.86
CA SER A 3 -44.77 -34.12 -7.45
C SER A 3 -43.74 -33.10 -6.98
N ASN A 4 -43.05 -33.37 -5.88
CA ASN A 4 -41.78 -32.72 -5.52
C ASN A 4 -40.74 -33.07 -6.60
N ILE A 5 -40.54 -32.19 -7.55
CA ILE A 5 -39.42 -32.24 -8.47
C ILE A 5 -38.21 -31.77 -7.66
N GLU A 6 -37.48 -32.73 -7.07
CA GLU A 6 -36.15 -32.49 -6.48
C GLU A 6 -35.21 -31.95 -7.60
N GLN A 7 -34.87 -30.69 -7.51
CA GLN A 7 -33.83 -30.14 -8.38
C GLN A 7 -32.54 -30.87 -8.07
N PRO A 8 -31.77 -31.37 -9.09
CA PRO A 8 -30.55 -32.09 -8.84
C PRO A 8 -29.55 -31.19 -8.09
N GLU A 9 -29.12 -31.62 -6.93
CA GLU A 9 -28.06 -30.93 -6.16
C GLU A 9 -26.82 -30.80 -7.03
N LYS A 10 -26.42 -29.56 -7.31
CA LYS A 10 -25.18 -29.29 -8.02
C LYS A 10 -24.00 -29.88 -7.24
N PRO A 11 -23.05 -30.60 -7.89
CA PRO A 11 -21.92 -31.20 -7.21
C PRO A 11 -21.11 -30.14 -6.42
N VAL A 12 -20.60 -30.53 -5.26
CA VAL A 12 -19.92 -29.62 -4.29
C VAL A 12 -18.77 -28.83 -4.94
N ILE A 13 -18.08 -29.43 -5.91
CA ILE A 13 -17.00 -28.80 -6.71
C ILE A 13 -17.54 -27.62 -7.54
N SER A 14 -18.72 -27.75 -8.16
CA SER A 14 -19.37 -26.68 -8.91
C SER A 14 -19.73 -25.49 -8.03
N LYS A 15 -20.18 -25.71 -6.79
CA LYS A 15 -20.53 -24.65 -5.83
C LYS A 15 -19.28 -23.82 -5.41
N GLY A 16 -18.11 -24.48 -5.28
CA GLY A 16 -16.85 -23.79 -4.95
C GLY A 16 -16.34 -22.91 -6.11
N ILE A 17 -16.39 -23.45 -7.33
CA ILE A 17 -15.98 -22.75 -8.54
C ILE A 17 -16.93 -21.57 -8.81
N ASP A 18 -18.24 -21.77 -8.71
CA ASP A 18 -19.24 -20.71 -8.89
C ASP A 18 -19.04 -19.57 -7.87
N ARG A 19 -18.70 -19.89 -6.61
CA ARG A 19 -18.39 -18.88 -5.58
C ARG A 19 -17.15 -18.08 -5.94
N PHE A 20 -16.08 -18.74 -6.36
CA PHE A 20 -14.83 -18.10 -6.76
C PHE A 20 -15.06 -17.11 -7.92
N PHE A 21 -15.79 -17.51 -8.96
CA PHE A 21 -16.10 -16.61 -10.08
C PHE A 21 -16.99 -15.45 -9.66
N LYS A 22 -17.96 -15.68 -8.76
CA LYS A 22 -18.78 -14.61 -8.20
C LYS A 22 -17.97 -13.60 -7.40
N ASP A 23 -17.01 -14.07 -6.60
CA ASP A 23 -16.15 -13.17 -5.81
C ASP A 23 -15.26 -12.32 -6.73
N ILE A 24 -14.67 -12.91 -7.77
CA ILE A 24 -13.91 -12.17 -8.79
C ILE A 24 -14.79 -11.15 -9.50
N TYR A 25 -16.00 -11.54 -9.90
CA TYR A 25 -16.94 -10.64 -10.55
C TYR A 25 -17.32 -9.45 -9.65
N ASN A 26 -17.58 -9.71 -8.37
CA ASN A 26 -17.89 -8.66 -7.39
C ASN A 26 -16.72 -7.69 -7.19
N ILE A 27 -15.49 -8.19 -7.11
CA ILE A 27 -14.29 -7.35 -7.04
C ILE A 27 -14.15 -6.50 -8.29
N PHE A 28 -14.35 -7.08 -9.48
CA PHE A 28 -14.30 -6.35 -10.74
C PHE A 28 -15.37 -5.24 -10.80
N LEU A 29 -16.61 -5.54 -10.43
CA LEU A 29 -17.69 -4.54 -10.35
C LEU A 29 -17.35 -3.42 -9.35
N PHE A 30 -16.76 -3.76 -8.21
CA PHE A 30 -16.33 -2.78 -7.21
C PHE A 30 -15.27 -1.84 -7.79
N LEU A 31 -14.27 -2.36 -8.51
CA LEU A 31 -13.26 -1.57 -9.20
C LEU A 31 -13.88 -0.63 -10.25
N VAL A 32 -14.75 -1.16 -11.11
CA VAL A 32 -15.45 -0.35 -12.12
C VAL A 32 -16.26 0.76 -11.45
N ARG A 33 -16.93 0.46 -10.33
CA ARG A 33 -17.70 1.45 -9.57
C ARG A 33 -16.82 2.54 -8.98
N ILE A 34 -15.61 2.21 -8.48
CA ILE A 34 -14.64 3.22 -8.01
C ILE A 34 -14.31 4.21 -9.11
N PHE A 35 -13.99 3.73 -10.32
CA PHE A 35 -13.67 4.60 -11.45
C PHE A 35 -14.89 5.41 -11.91
N THR A 36 -16.05 4.79 -12.06
CA THR A 36 -17.24 5.48 -12.53
C THR A 36 -17.73 6.55 -11.55
N GLU A 37 -17.75 6.26 -10.26
CA GLU A 37 -18.15 7.23 -9.23
C GLU A 37 -17.05 8.27 -8.95
N GLY A 38 -15.78 7.92 -9.15
CA GLY A 38 -14.65 8.81 -8.98
C GLY A 38 -14.63 9.99 -9.95
N PHE A 39 -15.13 9.80 -11.18
CA PHE A 39 -15.20 10.86 -12.20
C PHE A 39 -16.51 11.65 -12.20
N LYS A 40 -17.54 11.25 -11.45
CA LYS A 40 -18.80 12.00 -11.36
C LYS A 40 -18.68 13.21 -10.44
N ARG A 41 -19.24 14.34 -10.87
CA ARG A 41 -19.39 15.54 -10.02
C ARG A 41 -20.60 15.35 -9.04
N PRO A 42 -20.59 16.04 -7.86
CA PRO A 42 -19.54 16.90 -7.28
C PRO A 42 -18.38 16.09 -6.70
N PHE A 43 -17.16 16.66 -6.70
CA PHE A 43 -15.99 16.06 -6.08
C PHE A 43 -15.94 16.37 -4.59
N GLU A 44 -15.81 15.37 -3.73
CA GLU A 44 -15.69 15.49 -2.28
C GLU A 44 -14.23 15.81 -1.86
N LEU A 45 -13.65 16.89 -2.46
CA LEU A 45 -12.23 17.22 -2.26
C LEU A 45 -11.89 17.47 -0.78
N ARG A 46 -12.82 18.05 -0.03
CA ARG A 46 -12.62 18.31 1.41
C ARG A 46 -12.42 17.01 2.18
N GLU A 47 -13.19 15.97 1.85
CA GLU A 47 -13.04 14.65 2.47
C GLU A 47 -11.76 13.95 2.00
N VAL A 48 -11.40 14.04 0.72
CA VAL A 48 -10.13 13.51 0.20
C VAL A 48 -8.94 14.12 0.97
N VAL A 49 -8.89 15.43 1.15
CA VAL A 49 -7.83 16.11 1.91
C VAL A 49 -7.80 15.65 3.37
N ARG A 50 -8.97 15.51 3.99
CA ARG A 50 -9.08 14.99 5.35
C ARG A 50 -8.53 13.55 5.46
N GLN A 51 -8.85 12.69 4.50
CA GLN A 51 -8.34 11.33 4.44
C GLN A 51 -6.83 11.31 4.13
N CYS A 52 -6.31 12.17 3.26
CA CYS A 52 -4.87 12.34 3.04
C CYS A 52 -4.14 12.72 4.34
N PHE A 53 -4.72 13.60 5.15
CA PHE A 53 -4.15 13.93 6.46
C PHE A 53 -4.14 12.72 7.41
N GLN A 54 -5.19 11.92 7.43
CA GLN A 54 -5.23 10.72 8.27
C GLN A 54 -4.22 9.65 7.81
N VAL A 55 -4.14 9.41 6.50
CA VAL A 55 -3.22 8.44 5.92
C VAL A 55 -1.77 8.92 6.03
N GLY A 56 -1.50 10.15 5.60
CA GLY A 56 -0.16 10.72 5.51
C GLY A 56 0.39 11.13 6.88
N TYR A 57 -0.17 12.20 7.44
CA TYR A 57 0.37 12.82 8.65
C TYR A 57 0.43 11.88 9.85
N LYS A 58 -0.64 11.14 10.11
CA LYS A 58 -0.65 10.22 11.25
C LYS A 58 0.30 9.02 11.08
N SER A 59 0.82 8.76 9.88
CA SER A 59 1.79 7.70 9.63
C SER A 59 3.24 8.18 9.67
N LEU A 60 3.50 9.49 9.61
CA LEU A 60 4.85 10.03 9.52
C LEU A 60 5.79 9.55 10.62
N ALA A 61 5.37 9.60 11.89
CA ALA A 61 6.23 9.19 13.01
C ALA A 61 6.71 7.74 12.88
N LEU A 62 5.80 6.82 12.54
CA LEU A 62 6.14 5.41 12.37
C LEU A 62 7.06 5.20 11.16
N ILE A 63 6.77 5.86 10.05
CA ILE A 63 7.56 5.78 8.82
C ILE A 63 8.94 6.42 9.00
N THR A 64 9.05 7.52 9.74
CA THR A 64 10.34 8.13 10.07
C THR A 64 11.24 7.17 10.82
N MET A 65 10.73 6.57 11.89
CA MET A 65 11.51 5.61 12.68
C MET A 65 11.91 4.38 11.87
N THR A 66 10.97 3.79 11.17
CA THR A 66 11.23 2.56 10.41
C THR A 66 12.13 2.82 9.20
N GLY A 67 11.93 3.90 8.46
CA GLY A 67 12.79 4.28 7.33
C GLY A 67 14.22 4.56 7.77
N PHE A 68 14.39 5.33 8.85
CA PHE A 68 15.71 5.63 9.40
C PHE A 68 16.46 4.36 9.84
N ILE A 69 15.79 3.51 10.62
CA ILE A 69 16.37 2.24 11.11
C ILE A 69 16.68 1.31 9.93
N THR A 70 15.81 1.23 8.92
CA THR A 70 16.04 0.39 7.74
C THR A 70 17.31 0.81 7.00
N GLY A 71 17.50 2.11 6.74
CA GLY A 71 18.71 2.61 6.10
C GLY A 71 19.97 2.33 6.94
N LEU A 72 19.92 2.61 8.22
CA LEU A 72 21.03 2.39 9.15
C LEU A 72 21.41 0.89 9.24
N VAL A 73 20.44 0.01 9.40
CA VAL A 73 20.67 -1.44 9.52
C VAL A 73 21.20 -2.02 8.21
N PHE A 74 20.64 -1.62 7.07
CA PHE A 74 21.10 -2.09 5.77
C PHE A 74 22.56 -1.68 5.51
N THR A 75 22.95 -0.46 5.89
CA THR A 75 24.33 0.01 5.81
C THR A 75 25.26 -0.83 6.67
N LYS A 76 24.89 -1.06 7.93
CA LYS A 76 25.69 -1.88 8.85
C LYS A 76 25.89 -3.31 8.38
N GLN A 77 24.87 -3.89 7.73
CA GLN A 77 24.97 -5.25 7.21
C GLN A 77 25.77 -5.35 5.90
N SER A 78 25.71 -4.33 5.04
CA SER A 78 26.41 -4.31 3.76
C SER A 78 27.89 -3.97 3.88
N ARG A 79 28.28 -3.19 4.89
CA ARG A 79 29.65 -2.72 5.09
C ARG A 79 30.67 -3.85 5.21
N PRO A 80 30.54 -4.88 6.08
CA PRO A 80 31.55 -5.92 6.24
C PRO A 80 31.87 -6.61 4.91
N SER A 81 30.84 -6.99 4.16
CA SER A 81 31.03 -7.65 2.86
C SER A 81 31.80 -6.76 1.87
N LEU A 82 31.46 -5.47 1.78
CA LEU A 82 32.18 -4.55 0.88
C LEU A 82 33.62 -4.26 1.35
N SER A 83 33.86 -4.25 2.66
CA SER A 83 35.21 -4.04 3.20
C SER A 83 36.14 -5.22 2.92
N GLU A 84 35.63 -6.47 2.96
CA GLU A 84 36.40 -7.66 2.59
C GLU A 84 36.89 -7.63 1.12
N PHE A 85 36.09 -7.03 0.24
CA PHE A 85 36.46 -6.85 -1.17
C PHE A 85 37.23 -5.55 -1.46
N GLY A 86 37.51 -4.73 -0.44
CA GLY A 86 38.16 -3.42 -0.63
C GLY A 86 37.31 -2.40 -1.37
N ALA A 87 36.00 -2.58 -1.40
CA ALA A 87 35.04 -1.80 -2.20
C ALA A 87 34.17 -0.86 -1.36
N THR A 88 34.64 -0.38 -0.21
CA THR A 88 33.91 0.51 0.70
C THR A 88 33.46 1.82 0.04
N SER A 89 34.24 2.33 -0.92
CA SER A 89 33.87 3.53 -1.69
C SER A 89 32.56 3.41 -2.47
N TRP A 90 32.09 2.20 -2.75
CA TRP A 90 30.86 1.93 -3.47
C TRP A 90 29.63 1.86 -2.53
N LEU A 91 29.87 1.85 -1.24
CA LEU A 91 28.85 1.69 -0.22
C LEU A 91 27.71 2.74 -0.34
N PRO A 92 27.97 4.05 -0.49
CA PRO A 92 26.90 5.04 -0.62
C PRO A 92 26.00 4.80 -1.84
N SER A 93 26.59 4.47 -2.98
CA SER A 93 25.86 4.22 -4.23
C SER A 93 24.99 2.96 -4.15
N LEU A 94 25.55 1.86 -3.62
CA LEU A 94 24.83 0.61 -3.47
C LEU A 94 23.63 0.77 -2.53
N ILE A 95 23.83 1.47 -1.41
CA ILE A 95 22.76 1.72 -0.45
C ILE A 95 21.66 2.58 -1.06
N ALA A 96 22.04 3.64 -1.76
CA ALA A 96 21.07 4.53 -2.37
C ALA A 96 20.20 3.80 -3.41
N ILE A 97 20.80 2.95 -4.24
CA ILE A 97 20.07 2.08 -5.17
C ILE A 97 19.11 1.15 -4.43
N ALA A 98 19.59 0.46 -3.40
CA ALA A 98 18.74 -0.47 -2.63
C ALA A 98 17.60 0.23 -1.90
N VAL A 99 17.87 1.37 -1.28
CA VAL A 99 16.87 2.14 -0.53
C VAL A 99 15.80 2.69 -1.49
N ILE A 100 16.19 3.34 -2.57
CA ILE A 100 15.25 4.02 -3.47
C ILE A 100 14.42 3.01 -4.27
N ARG A 101 15.06 1.98 -4.86
CA ARG A 101 14.38 1.04 -5.77
C ARG A 101 13.53 -0.02 -5.05
N ALA A 102 13.95 -0.44 -3.85
CA ALA A 102 13.33 -1.59 -3.18
C ALA A 102 12.86 -1.29 -1.75
N LEU A 103 13.76 -0.84 -0.87
CA LEU A 103 13.45 -0.77 0.56
C LEU A 103 12.41 0.31 0.88
N ALA A 104 12.56 1.52 0.34
CA ALA A 104 11.61 2.60 0.63
C ALA A 104 10.19 2.27 0.15
N PRO A 105 9.94 1.88 -1.11
CA PRO A 105 8.57 1.57 -1.54
C PRO A 105 7.98 0.36 -0.81
N LEU A 106 8.73 -0.74 -0.68
CA LEU A 106 8.21 -1.96 -0.07
C LEU A 106 7.93 -1.79 1.43
N VAL A 107 8.88 -1.27 2.19
CA VAL A 107 8.72 -1.06 3.65
C VAL A 107 7.58 -0.10 3.94
N THR A 108 7.49 1.01 3.20
CA THR A 108 6.39 1.98 3.36
C THR A 108 5.04 1.34 3.06
N ALA A 109 4.94 0.56 1.97
CA ALA A 109 3.70 -0.11 1.59
C ALA A 109 3.24 -1.13 2.65
N LEU A 110 4.16 -1.95 3.18
CA LEU A 110 3.83 -2.94 4.23
C LEU A 110 3.37 -2.26 5.52
N ILE A 111 4.03 -1.18 5.93
CA ILE A 111 3.63 -0.40 7.11
C ILE A 111 2.26 0.25 6.89
N CYS A 112 2.03 0.83 5.70
CA CYS A 112 0.74 1.42 5.36
C CYS A 112 -0.36 0.37 5.25
N ALA A 113 -0.09 -0.82 4.69
CA ALA A 113 -1.05 -1.92 4.69
C ALA A 113 -1.45 -2.31 6.12
N GLY A 114 -0.48 -2.44 7.02
CA GLY A 114 -0.73 -2.75 8.43
C GLY A 114 -1.50 -1.67 9.17
N LYS A 115 -1.10 -0.41 9.08
CA LYS A 115 -1.68 0.70 9.83
C LYS A 115 -2.90 1.31 9.17
N VAL A 116 -2.76 1.71 7.90
CA VAL A 116 -3.80 2.43 7.17
C VAL A 116 -4.84 1.44 6.66
N GLY A 117 -4.40 0.31 6.09
CA GLY A 117 -5.28 -0.72 5.57
C GLY A 117 -6.18 -1.32 6.65
N SER A 118 -5.63 -1.70 7.80
CA SER A 118 -6.43 -2.18 8.94
C SER A 118 -7.40 -1.11 9.45
N GLY A 119 -6.93 0.14 9.54
CA GLY A 119 -7.75 1.26 10.01
C GLY A 119 -8.97 1.52 9.12
N ILE A 120 -8.75 1.61 7.80
CA ILE A 120 -9.84 1.80 6.80
C ILE A 120 -10.81 0.61 6.85
N GLY A 121 -10.27 -0.63 6.86
CA GLY A 121 -11.08 -1.84 6.92
C GLY A 121 -11.95 -1.90 8.18
N ALA A 122 -11.37 -1.60 9.34
CA ALA A 122 -12.09 -1.58 10.61
C ALA A 122 -13.16 -0.45 10.67
N GLU A 123 -12.81 0.76 10.22
CA GLU A 123 -13.70 1.91 10.25
C GLU A 123 -14.95 1.68 9.38
N LEU A 124 -14.74 1.26 8.11
CA LEU A 124 -15.85 0.96 7.21
C LEU A 124 -16.69 -0.23 7.68
N ALA A 125 -16.04 -1.28 8.20
CA ALA A 125 -16.74 -2.43 8.77
C ALA A 125 -17.58 -2.03 9.98
N SER A 126 -17.07 -1.16 10.86
CA SER A 126 -17.82 -0.61 11.98
C SER A 126 -19.04 0.19 11.51
N MET A 127 -18.87 1.07 10.52
CA MET A 127 -19.96 1.84 9.93
C MET A 127 -21.01 0.95 9.26
N ARG A 128 -20.60 -0.17 8.66
CA ARG A 128 -21.52 -1.13 8.04
C ARG A 128 -22.34 -1.89 9.07
N VAL A 129 -21.68 -2.39 10.12
CA VAL A 129 -22.31 -3.17 11.19
C VAL A 129 -23.28 -2.33 12.04
N THR A 130 -22.98 -1.03 12.18
CA THR A 130 -23.86 -0.09 12.91
C THR A 130 -24.88 0.62 12.00
N GLU A 131 -25.08 0.13 10.77
CA GLU A 131 -26.06 0.65 9.79
C GLU A 131 -25.86 2.14 9.41
N GLN A 132 -24.69 2.72 9.71
CA GLN A 132 -24.38 4.12 9.36
C GLN A 132 -24.33 4.31 7.84
N ILE A 133 -23.87 3.31 7.09
CA ILE A 133 -23.84 3.35 5.62
C ILE A 133 -25.28 3.40 5.08
N ASP A 134 -26.18 2.60 5.63
CA ASP A 134 -27.57 2.56 5.20
C ASP A 134 -28.31 3.87 5.58
N ALA A 135 -27.97 4.45 6.75
CA ALA A 135 -28.48 5.77 7.15
C ALA A 135 -28.04 6.91 6.20
N MET A 136 -26.81 6.82 5.64
CA MET A 136 -26.35 7.78 4.63
C MET A 136 -27.16 7.66 3.32
N GLU A 137 -27.50 6.44 2.89
CA GLU A 137 -28.34 6.21 1.70
C GLU A 137 -29.73 6.81 1.86
N VAL A 138 -30.36 6.63 3.02
CA VAL A 138 -31.66 7.23 3.34
C VAL A 138 -31.59 8.76 3.36
N SER A 139 -30.43 9.31 3.72
CA SER A 139 -30.18 10.77 3.71
C SER A 139 -29.79 11.32 2.33
N ALA A 140 -29.96 10.54 1.25
CA ALA A 140 -29.62 10.88 -0.13
C ALA A 140 -28.12 11.19 -0.36
N ILE A 141 -27.24 10.72 0.51
CA ILE A 141 -25.78 10.80 0.35
C ILE A 141 -25.33 9.48 -0.30
N ASN A 142 -24.54 9.55 -1.37
CA ASN A 142 -23.94 8.36 -1.96
C ASN A 142 -22.78 7.86 -1.07
N PRO A 143 -22.96 6.82 -0.24
CA PRO A 143 -21.94 6.37 0.71
C PRO A 143 -20.74 5.77 0.01
N PHE A 144 -20.95 5.11 -1.12
CA PHE A 144 -19.84 4.55 -1.89
C PHE A 144 -18.85 5.63 -2.34
N LYS A 145 -19.36 6.72 -2.88
CA LYS A 145 -18.54 7.85 -3.31
C LYS A 145 -17.86 8.54 -2.14
N PHE A 146 -18.61 8.84 -1.09
CA PHE A 146 -18.11 9.57 0.08
C PHE A 146 -17.10 8.76 0.91
N LEU A 147 -17.31 7.43 1.05
CA LEU A 147 -16.49 6.59 1.91
C LEU A 147 -15.39 5.84 1.15
N VAL A 148 -15.72 5.22 0.00
CA VAL A 148 -14.79 4.37 -0.73
C VAL A 148 -13.87 5.18 -1.63
N VAL A 149 -14.45 5.99 -2.53
CA VAL A 149 -13.67 6.72 -3.52
C VAL A 149 -12.69 7.70 -2.86
N THR A 150 -13.13 8.42 -1.83
CA THR A 150 -12.27 9.39 -1.12
C THR A 150 -11.08 8.73 -0.44
N ARG A 151 -11.28 7.54 0.17
CA ARG A 151 -10.20 6.78 0.82
C ARG A 151 -9.23 6.19 -0.18
N VAL A 152 -9.71 5.61 -1.28
CA VAL A 152 -8.86 5.08 -2.35
C VAL A 152 -8.03 6.21 -2.98
N MET A 153 -8.62 7.37 -3.27
CA MET A 153 -7.87 8.52 -3.78
C MET A 153 -6.82 9.00 -2.76
N ALA A 154 -7.18 9.07 -1.49
CA ALA A 154 -6.28 9.53 -0.45
C ALA A 154 -5.07 8.59 -0.27
N THR A 155 -5.25 7.28 -0.28
CA THR A 155 -4.15 6.31 -0.21
C THR A 155 -3.27 6.38 -1.45
N THR A 156 -3.87 6.46 -2.63
CA THR A 156 -3.14 6.56 -3.91
C THR A 156 -2.26 7.82 -4.00
N ILE A 157 -2.69 8.93 -3.40
CA ILE A 157 -1.91 10.18 -3.39
C ILE A 157 -0.90 10.21 -2.24
N SER A 158 -1.29 9.78 -1.04
CA SER A 158 -0.45 9.93 0.15
C SER A 158 0.70 8.92 0.20
N ILE A 159 0.51 7.69 -0.27
CA ILE A 159 1.54 6.65 -0.18
C ILE A 159 2.77 6.97 -1.03
N PRO A 160 2.70 7.48 -2.27
CA PRO A 160 3.88 7.95 -3.00
C PRO A 160 4.68 9.03 -2.28
N ILE A 161 4.00 9.96 -1.64
CA ILE A 161 4.64 11.03 -0.86
C ILE A 161 5.38 10.41 0.34
N LEU A 162 4.76 9.44 1.02
CA LEU A 162 5.38 8.73 2.14
C LEU A 162 6.57 7.88 1.69
N VAL A 163 6.52 7.26 0.50
CA VAL A 163 7.64 6.49 -0.08
C VAL A 163 8.84 7.41 -0.36
N ALA A 164 8.60 8.56 -1.00
CA ALA A 164 9.66 9.54 -1.23
C ALA A 164 10.28 10.02 0.10
N TYR A 165 9.45 10.29 1.09
CA TYR A 165 9.89 10.66 2.43
C TYR A 165 10.71 9.55 3.11
N THR A 166 10.27 8.28 3.02
CA THR A 166 11.00 7.12 3.54
C THR A 166 12.37 6.97 2.89
N GLY A 167 12.45 7.18 1.58
CA GLY A 167 13.72 7.17 0.84
C GLY A 167 14.70 8.19 1.39
N LEU A 168 14.25 9.44 1.59
CA LEU A 168 15.10 10.50 2.17
C LEU A 168 15.55 10.16 3.59
N VAL A 169 14.63 9.75 4.45
CA VAL A 169 14.95 9.41 5.85
C VAL A 169 15.85 8.19 5.95
N GLY A 170 15.64 7.19 5.07
CA GLY A 170 16.49 6.01 4.98
C GLY A 170 17.94 6.35 4.57
N LEU A 171 18.11 7.25 3.59
CA LEU A 171 19.44 7.74 3.21
C LEU A 171 20.11 8.54 4.35
N LEU A 172 19.35 9.31 5.12
CA LEU A 172 19.89 10.00 6.31
C LEU A 172 20.36 9.01 7.39
N GLY A 173 19.60 7.92 7.62
CA GLY A 173 20.02 6.85 8.51
C GLY A 173 21.31 6.17 8.04
N SER A 174 21.42 5.93 6.73
CA SER A 174 22.63 5.37 6.10
C SER A 174 23.84 6.30 6.19
N TYR A 175 23.60 7.60 5.92
CA TYR A 175 24.65 8.63 6.06
C TYR A 175 25.23 8.67 7.48
N LEU A 176 24.37 8.59 8.50
CA LEU A 176 24.84 8.62 9.89
C LEU A 176 25.85 7.50 10.17
N ASP A 177 25.57 6.28 9.73
CA ASP A 177 26.48 5.15 9.95
C ASP A 177 27.80 5.30 9.16
N ILE A 178 27.73 5.75 7.90
CA ILE A 178 28.95 5.97 7.07
C ILE A 178 29.78 7.12 7.62
N HIS A 179 29.16 8.22 8.05
CA HIS A 179 29.88 9.35 8.63
C HIS A 179 30.62 8.97 9.92
N LEU A 180 30.00 8.18 10.79
CA LEU A 180 30.63 7.75 12.05
C LEU A 180 31.83 6.81 11.84
N ASN A 181 31.85 6.02 10.77
CA ASN A 181 32.91 5.03 10.56
C ASN A 181 33.99 5.49 9.55
N GLU A 182 33.61 6.32 8.57
CA GLU A 182 34.50 6.69 7.44
C GLU A 182 34.75 8.19 7.36
N GLN A 183 34.21 8.99 8.26
CA GLN A 183 34.32 10.46 8.31
C GLN A 183 33.92 11.15 6.99
N THR A 184 33.07 10.52 6.20
CA THR A 184 32.61 11.03 4.90
C THR A 184 31.78 12.29 5.10
N SER A 185 31.99 13.34 4.30
CA SER A 185 31.19 14.55 4.35
C SER A 185 29.79 14.33 3.80
N PHE A 186 28.82 15.12 4.25
CA PHE A 186 27.42 15.05 3.77
C PHE A 186 27.35 15.20 2.24
N VAL A 187 28.02 16.19 1.69
CA VAL A 187 28.04 16.47 0.25
C VAL A 187 28.62 15.31 -0.54
N SER A 188 29.75 14.77 -0.09
CA SER A 188 30.42 13.63 -0.75
C SER A 188 29.54 12.39 -0.73
N PHE A 189 28.86 12.09 0.40
CA PHE A 189 27.94 10.97 0.48
C PHE A 189 26.81 11.07 -0.55
N PHE A 190 26.12 12.22 -0.62
CA PHE A 190 24.99 12.37 -1.54
C PHE A 190 25.46 12.43 -3.01
N GLN A 191 26.61 12.98 -3.31
CA GLN A 191 27.17 12.93 -4.67
C GLN A 191 27.42 11.51 -5.15
N GLU A 192 28.06 10.66 -4.32
CA GLU A 192 28.27 9.24 -4.65
C GLU A 192 26.97 8.43 -4.63
N ALA A 193 26.05 8.71 -3.69
CA ALA A 193 24.77 8.04 -3.59
C ALA A 193 23.91 8.18 -4.87
N PHE A 194 23.86 9.39 -5.45
CA PHE A 194 23.02 9.66 -6.63
C PHE A 194 23.73 9.46 -7.97
N LYS A 195 25.03 9.18 -7.98
CA LYS A 195 25.83 9.02 -9.19
C LYS A 195 25.33 7.93 -10.15
N ASN A 196 24.82 6.85 -9.60
CA ASN A 196 24.38 5.66 -10.34
C ASN A 196 22.84 5.45 -10.30
N ILE A 197 22.09 6.50 -9.95
CA ILE A 197 20.62 6.45 -9.96
C ILE A 197 20.11 7.18 -11.18
N ASP A 198 19.41 6.45 -12.04
CA ASP A 198 18.81 6.96 -13.26
C ASP A 198 17.41 7.52 -13.01
N PHE A 199 16.93 8.35 -13.95
CA PHE A 199 15.55 8.83 -13.94
C PHE A 199 14.52 7.67 -13.92
N LEU A 200 14.81 6.57 -14.61
CA LEU A 200 13.98 5.36 -14.62
C LEU A 200 13.77 4.76 -13.23
N ASP A 201 14.73 4.91 -12.33
CA ASP A 201 14.63 4.39 -10.97
C ASP A 201 13.61 5.17 -10.14
N PHE A 202 13.64 6.49 -10.24
CA PHE A 202 12.64 7.35 -9.60
C PHE A 202 11.23 7.14 -10.17
N PHE A 203 11.14 7.03 -11.51
CA PHE A 203 9.87 6.80 -12.19
C PHE A 203 9.26 5.44 -11.80
N SER A 204 10.06 4.38 -11.85
CA SER A 204 9.65 3.03 -11.44
C SER A 204 9.19 2.99 -9.97
N THR A 205 9.94 3.63 -9.07
CA THR A 205 9.58 3.76 -7.65
C THR A 205 8.27 4.51 -7.46
N GLY A 206 8.07 5.60 -8.22
CA GLY A 206 6.81 6.36 -8.22
C GLY A 206 5.62 5.52 -8.67
N VAL A 207 5.77 4.76 -9.76
CA VAL A 207 4.72 3.86 -10.26
C VAL A 207 4.39 2.78 -9.22
N LYS A 208 5.40 2.13 -8.64
CA LYS A 208 5.20 1.16 -7.54
C LYS A 208 4.38 1.77 -6.40
N ALA A 209 4.77 2.94 -5.94
CA ALA A 209 4.13 3.61 -4.83
C ALA A 209 2.66 3.95 -5.09
N VAL A 210 2.32 4.39 -6.31
CA VAL A 210 0.94 4.66 -6.73
C VAL A 210 0.12 3.36 -6.75
N VAL A 211 0.67 2.29 -7.34
CA VAL A 211 0.00 0.98 -7.41
C VAL A 211 -0.26 0.45 -6.01
N TYR A 212 0.73 0.45 -5.12
CA TYR A 212 0.55 0.01 -3.73
C TYR A 212 -0.49 0.84 -2.98
N GLY A 213 -0.48 2.16 -3.18
CA GLY A 213 -1.46 3.06 -2.58
C GLY A 213 -2.88 2.73 -3.03
N PHE A 214 -3.06 2.48 -4.32
CA PHE A 214 -4.33 2.07 -4.90
C PHE A 214 -4.78 0.71 -4.35
N THR A 215 -3.92 -0.29 -4.36
CA THR A 215 -4.20 -1.65 -3.87
C THR A 215 -4.60 -1.65 -2.40
N ILE A 216 -3.85 -0.96 -1.53
CA ILE A 216 -4.19 -0.86 -0.10
C ILE A 216 -5.57 -0.22 0.08
N GLY A 217 -5.84 0.88 -0.63
CA GLY A 217 -7.13 1.57 -0.56
C GLY A 217 -8.29 0.70 -1.00
N VAL A 218 -8.17 0.06 -2.16
CA VAL A 218 -9.22 -0.81 -2.73
C VAL A 218 -9.50 -2.00 -1.85
N VAL A 219 -8.47 -2.76 -1.46
CA VAL A 219 -8.62 -3.97 -0.63
C VAL A 219 -9.26 -3.64 0.70
N SER A 220 -8.80 -2.60 1.36
CA SER A 220 -9.30 -2.21 2.68
C SER A 220 -10.74 -1.70 2.62
N CYS A 221 -11.07 -0.92 1.60
CA CYS A 221 -12.43 -0.46 1.36
C CYS A 221 -13.37 -1.62 1.00
N TYR A 222 -12.92 -2.56 0.16
CA TYR A 222 -13.72 -3.73 -0.21
C TYR A 222 -14.06 -4.58 1.01
N GLN A 223 -13.07 -4.92 1.83
CA GLN A 223 -13.27 -5.75 3.03
C GLN A 223 -14.14 -5.05 4.08
N GLY A 224 -13.93 -3.76 4.28
CA GLY A 224 -14.72 -2.98 5.23
C GLY A 224 -16.17 -2.77 4.78
N TYR A 225 -16.39 -2.42 3.51
CA TYR A 225 -17.72 -2.12 2.95
C TYR A 225 -18.63 -3.35 2.90
N HIS A 226 -18.06 -4.55 2.72
CA HIS A 226 -18.79 -5.83 2.67
C HIS A 226 -18.75 -6.60 3.99
N ALA A 227 -18.33 -5.96 5.08
CA ALA A 227 -18.29 -6.61 6.38
C ALA A 227 -19.71 -7.00 6.85
N THR A 228 -19.80 -8.20 7.38
CA THR A 228 -20.99 -8.78 8.00
C THR A 228 -20.63 -9.27 9.40
N GLN A 229 -21.55 -9.68 10.23
CA GLN A 229 -21.27 -10.38 11.50
C GLN A 229 -20.80 -9.50 12.70
N GLY A 230 -21.44 -8.37 12.94
CA GLY A 230 -21.25 -7.60 14.18
C GLY A 230 -19.78 -7.24 14.47
N THR A 231 -19.43 -7.18 15.75
CA THR A 231 -18.04 -6.78 16.18
C THR A 231 -16.96 -7.74 15.72
N GLN A 232 -17.22 -9.03 15.56
CA GLN A 232 -16.26 -10.00 15.01
C GLN A 232 -15.97 -9.71 13.53
N GLY A 233 -16.95 -9.25 12.77
CA GLY A 233 -16.79 -8.85 11.36
C GLY A 233 -15.83 -7.68 11.21
N VAL A 234 -15.84 -6.73 12.15
CA VAL A 234 -14.91 -5.58 12.14
C VAL A 234 -13.45 -6.05 12.26
N GLY A 235 -13.16 -6.90 13.25
CA GLY A 235 -11.82 -7.45 13.43
C GLY A 235 -11.35 -8.29 12.24
N LYS A 236 -12.26 -9.09 11.67
CA LYS A 236 -11.99 -9.91 10.48
C LYS A 236 -11.69 -9.04 9.26
N ALA A 237 -12.48 -8.00 9.01
CA ALA A 237 -12.27 -7.08 7.90
C ALA A 237 -10.92 -6.36 8.00
N ALA A 238 -10.56 -5.87 9.21
CA ALA A 238 -9.27 -5.26 9.47
C ALA A 238 -8.09 -6.21 9.17
N ASN A 239 -8.15 -7.44 9.68
CA ASN A 239 -7.09 -8.43 9.49
C ASN A 239 -6.94 -8.86 8.03
N ILE A 240 -8.04 -9.18 7.35
CA ILE A 240 -8.02 -9.58 5.93
C ILE A 240 -7.51 -8.43 5.06
N SER A 241 -7.88 -7.18 5.36
CA SER A 241 -7.35 -6.00 4.66
C SER A 241 -5.83 -5.96 4.68
N VAL A 242 -5.21 -6.23 5.83
CA VAL A 242 -3.75 -6.28 5.96
C VAL A 242 -3.15 -7.43 5.16
N VAL A 243 -3.63 -8.65 5.41
CA VAL A 243 -3.06 -9.87 4.82
C VAL A 243 -3.14 -9.85 3.29
N VAL A 244 -4.32 -9.51 2.75
CA VAL A 244 -4.53 -9.48 1.30
C VAL A 244 -3.73 -8.34 0.66
N SER A 245 -3.71 -7.15 1.27
CA SER A 245 -2.90 -6.03 0.75
C SER A 245 -1.41 -6.38 0.72
N MET A 246 -0.85 -6.94 1.80
CA MET A 246 0.56 -7.34 1.85
C MET A 246 0.88 -8.40 0.79
N PHE A 247 0.02 -9.39 0.62
CA PHE A 247 0.21 -10.43 -0.38
C PHE A 247 0.22 -9.86 -1.81
N LEU A 248 -0.73 -8.98 -2.13
CA LEU A 248 -0.79 -8.33 -3.43
C LEU A 248 0.42 -7.41 -3.67
N ILE A 249 0.88 -6.66 -2.68
CA ILE A 249 2.07 -5.81 -2.77
C ILE A 249 3.30 -6.64 -3.16
N PHE A 250 3.50 -7.83 -2.58
CA PHE A 250 4.62 -8.70 -2.97
C PHE A 250 4.50 -9.19 -4.41
N ILE A 251 3.30 -9.53 -4.88
CA ILE A 251 3.06 -9.90 -6.27
C ILE A 251 3.35 -8.72 -7.21
N GLU A 252 2.81 -7.56 -6.89
CA GLU A 252 3.00 -6.32 -7.66
C GLU A 252 4.48 -5.93 -7.73
N GLU A 253 5.23 -6.08 -6.61
CA GLU A 253 6.69 -5.83 -6.59
C GLU A 253 7.41 -6.67 -7.62
N VAL A 254 7.14 -7.99 -7.66
CA VAL A 254 7.78 -8.90 -8.62
C VAL A 254 7.48 -8.49 -10.06
N PHE A 255 6.20 -8.21 -10.37
CA PHE A 255 5.80 -7.81 -11.72
C PHE A 255 6.41 -6.47 -12.16
N ILE A 256 6.37 -5.46 -11.30
CA ILE A 256 6.88 -4.14 -11.65
C ILE A 256 8.40 -4.17 -11.79
N VAL A 257 9.12 -4.90 -10.93
CA VAL A 257 10.58 -5.08 -11.06
C VAL A 257 10.92 -5.80 -12.37
N GLN A 258 10.18 -6.84 -12.74
CA GLN A 258 10.39 -7.55 -14.00
C GLN A 258 10.20 -6.64 -15.21
N ILE A 259 9.14 -5.83 -15.21
CA ILE A 259 8.87 -4.86 -16.29
C ILE A 259 9.96 -3.78 -16.32
N ALA A 260 10.33 -3.22 -15.18
CA ALA A 260 11.36 -2.19 -15.10
C ALA A 260 12.74 -2.69 -15.61
N ASN A 261 13.09 -3.93 -15.29
CA ASN A 261 14.32 -4.56 -15.78
C ASN A 261 14.29 -4.87 -17.28
N SER A 262 13.09 -5.12 -17.85
CA SER A 262 12.94 -5.36 -19.30
C SER A 262 13.05 -4.09 -20.14
N ILE A 263 12.80 -2.91 -19.54
CA ILE A 263 12.90 -1.61 -20.22
C ILE A 263 14.33 -1.03 -20.11
N ARG A 264 15.13 -1.52 -19.19
CA ARG A 264 16.52 -1.12 -18.94
C ARG A 264 17.51 -1.82 -19.86
#